data_6bbc5092b302c7c2e6368f8fd6aa91e2
#
_entry.id   6bbc5092b302c7c2e6368f8fd6aa91e2
#
_cell.length_a   1.000
_cell.length_b   1.000
_cell.length_c   1.000
_cell.angle_alpha   90.00
_cell.angle_beta   90.00
_cell.angle_gamma   90.00
#
_symmetry.space_group_name_H-M   'P 1'
#
loop_
_entity.id
_entity.type
_entity.pdbx_description
1 polymer ?
#
loop_
_entity_poly.entity_id
_entity_poly.type
_entity_poly.pdbx_seq_one_letter_code
_entity_poly.pdbx_strand_id
1 'polypeptide(L)'
;MEGEEERSENAGSFSQASIPKRIAIVVAGATVNIIFGLLVYFILMSTSNTYVTNEVNSVINGYVAQEIGIQQNDKIIEINGKKIKSKYDLNKIMNKSDGSNINLKIERNGNIQEYNIKPTEIKNKSTGIYLDQEYKILTLEKGSSAEKSGLKANDKIIKINNQEINGDYNKIFTLIQEKGTNTILITVDRKGKEISIELTPDYVSSYYLGVNLKQSESKLINYLIYGGIETKEFALSIIDNIKMIFTGGVSVDQMMGPVGISEVVAKTNGFKEFIYMLALISLSLGVTNLLPIPALDGGKILILIIEAIRRKPLKEKTEINIQLIGFSILIALSLYITYNDILRIF
;
A
#
# COMPACT_ATOMS: atom_id res chain seq x y z
N MET A 1 14.06 -22.16 21.42
CA MET A 1 14.29 -23.62 21.36
C MET A 1 15.67 -23.95 21.93
N GLU A 2 15.84 -25.16 22.50
CA GLU A 2 17.17 -25.57 22.97
C GLU A 2 18.16 -25.61 21.77
N GLY A 3 19.31 -24.97 21.93
CA GLY A 3 20.32 -24.87 20.87
C GLY A 3 20.06 -23.79 19.82
N GLU A 4 19.12 -22.88 20.04
CA GLU A 4 18.82 -21.78 19.12
C GLU A 4 19.67 -20.52 19.42
N GLU A 5 19.85 -20.18 20.68
CA GLU A 5 20.66 -19.03 21.13
C GLU A 5 22.08 -19.47 21.48
N GLU A 6 22.22 -20.57 22.19
CA GLU A 6 23.50 -21.19 22.52
C GLU A 6 23.54 -22.60 21.92
N ARG A 7 24.70 -23.01 21.40
CA ARG A 7 24.84 -24.36 20.80
C ARG A 7 24.72 -25.44 21.86
N SER A 8 23.84 -26.41 21.62
CA SER A 8 23.65 -27.61 22.45
C SER A 8 24.06 -28.86 21.70
N GLU A 9 24.73 -29.78 22.37
CA GLU A 9 25.10 -31.07 21.84
C GLU A 9 24.00 -32.12 22.00
N ASN A 10 22.90 -31.80 22.64
CA ASN A 10 21.79 -32.71 22.85
C ASN A 10 21.16 -33.18 21.54
N ALA A 11 20.91 -34.46 21.42
CA ALA A 11 20.21 -35.05 20.29
C ALA A 11 18.77 -34.44 20.21
N GLY A 12 18.46 -33.83 19.10
CA GLY A 12 17.16 -33.16 18.92
C GLY A 12 17.18 -31.61 19.13
N SER A 13 18.32 -31.04 19.56
CA SER A 13 18.47 -29.58 19.64
C SER A 13 18.50 -28.96 18.23
N PHE A 14 18.15 -27.64 18.17
CA PHE A 14 18.17 -26.87 16.94
C PHE A 14 19.54 -26.90 16.25
N SER A 15 20.63 -26.79 17.03
CA SER A 15 22.02 -26.80 16.52
C SER A 15 22.44 -28.12 15.87
N GLN A 16 21.84 -29.24 16.26
CA GLN A 16 22.11 -30.58 15.69
C GLN A 16 21.21 -30.91 14.49
N ALA A 17 20.15 -30.13 14.25
CA ALA A 17 19.27 -30.34 13.11
C ALA A 17 19.96 -29.99 11.79
N SER A 18 19.61 -30.70 10.71
CA SER A 18 20.09 -30.35 9.35
C SER A 18 19.66 -28.92 8.96
N ILE A 19 20.47 -28.25 8.14
CA ILE A 19 20.22 -26.87 7.73
C ILE A 19 18.79 -26.64 7.19
N PRO A 20 18.22 -27.51 6.31
CA PRO A 20 16.84 -27.34 5.86
C PRO A 20 15.80 -27.38 7.01
N LYS A 21 16.01 -28.24 8.00
CA LYS A 21 15.13 -28.31 9.18
C LYS A 21 15.24 -27.04 10.04
N ARG A 22 16.48 -26.53 10.23
CA ARG A 22 16.72 -25.27 10.96
C ARG A 22 16.03 -24.10 10.25
N ILE A 23 16.14 -24.00 8.93
CA ILE A 23 15.45 -22.98 8.14
C ILE A 23 13.93 -23.11 8.30
N ALA A 24 13.37 -24.32 8.20
CA ALA A 24 11.94 -24.55 8.35
C ALA A 24 11.43 -24.12 9.74
N ILE A 25 12.21 -24.37 10.81
CA ILE A 25 11.87 -23.95 12.18
C ILE A 25 11.85 -22.40 12.27
N VAL A 26 12.88 -21.75 11.77
CA VAL A 26 13.00 -20.29 11.82
C VAL A 26 11.88 -19.61 11.01
N VAL A 27 11.58 -20.13 9.81
CA VAL A 27 10.52 -19.58 8.94
C VAL A 27 9.11 -19.79 9.54
N ALA A 28 8.91 -20.84 10.36
CA ALA A 28 7.59 -21.22 10.84
C ALA A 28 6.87 -20.09 11.61
N GLY A 29 7.59 -19.36 12.47
CA GLY A 29 7.01 -18.24 13.25
C GLY A 29 6.48 -17.12 12.34
N ALA A 30 7.33 -16.66 11.42
CA ALA A 30 6.96 -15.64 10.45
C ALA A 30 5.82 -16.11 9.53
N THR A 31 5.86 -17.38 9.10
CA THR A 31 4.82 -17.96 8.24
C THR A 31 3.45 -17.99 8.93
N VAL A 32 3.39 -18.34 10.20
CA VAL A 32 2.13 -18.35 10.96
C VAL A 32 1.55 -16.93 11.03
N ASN A 33 2.35 -15.91 11.28
CA ASN A 33 1.90 -14.52 11.30
C ASN A 33 1.38 -14.06 9.93
N ILE A 34 2.06 -14.43 8.84
CA ILE A 34 1.63 -14.11 7.48
C ILE A 34 0.30 -14.81 7.15
N ILE A 35 0.21 -16.13 7.40
CA ILE A 35 -1.01 -16.90 7.14
C ILE A 35 -2.17 -16.34 7.95
N PHE A 36 -1.96 -16.06 9.23
CA PHE A 36 -2.99 -15.48 10.09
C PHE A 36 -3.47 -14.13 9.56
N GLY A 37 -2.55 -13.21 9.25
CA GLY A 37 -2.89 -11.89 8.72
C GLY A 37 -3.66 -11.98 7.40
N LEU A 38 -3.22 -12.82 6.45
CA LEU A 38 -3.91 -13.02 5.17
C LEU A 38 -5.27 -13.69 5.35
N LEU A 39 -5.39 -14.66 6.26
CA LEU A 39 -6.66 -15.33 6.55
C LEU A 39 -7.70 -14.36 7.11
N VAL A 40 -7.31 -13.57 8.10
CA VAL A 40 -8.19 -12.57 8.71
C VAL A 40 -8.58 -11.51 7.68
N TYR A 41 -7.63 -11.02 6.90
CA TYR A 41 -7.90 -10.08 5.81
C TYR A 41 -8.89 -10.65 4.79
N PHE A 42 -8.68 -11.92 4.37
CA PHE A 42 -9.59 -12.61 3.47
C PHE A 42 -11.02 -12.69 4.02
N ILE A 43 -11.17 -13.05 5.30
CA ILE A 43 -12.49 -13.12 5.95
C ILE A 43 -13.15 -11.73 5.95
N LEU A 44 -12.42 -10.69 6.32
CA LEU A 44 -12.93 -9.31 6.33
C LEU A 44 -13.39 -8.86 4.94
N MET A 45 -12.58 -9.09 3.92
CA MET A 45 -12.92 -8.71 2.55
C MET A 45 -14.07 -9.55 1.99
N SER A 46 -14.11 -10.83 2.33
CA SER A 46 -15.23 -11.71 1.94
C SER A 46 -16.56 -11.34 2.60
N THR A 47 -16.53 -10.60 3.70
CA THR A 47 -17.75 -10.08 4.37
C THR A 47 -18.09 -8.65 3.96
N SER A 48 -17.31 -8.02 3.08
CA SER A 48 -17.58 -6.68 2.57
C SER A 48 -18.54 -6.74 1.38
N ASN A 49 -19.55 -5.86 1.37
CA ASN A 49 -20.57 -5.80 0.29
C ASN A 49 -20.11 -4.96 -0.91
N THR A 50 -18.81 -4.91 -1.21
CA THR A 50 -18.23 -3.94 -2.14
C THR A 50 -17.69 -4.55 -3.44
N TYR A 51 -17.94 -5.82 -3.70
CA TYR A 51 -17.49 -6.43 -4.96
C TYR A 51 -18.17 -5.80 -6.16
N VAL A 52 -17.40 -5.15 -7.02
CA VAL A 52 -17.84 -4.57 -8.28
C VAL A 52 -17.34 -5.45 -9.42
N THR A 53 -18.28 -5.95 -10.22
CA THR A 53 -18.02 -6.88 -11.34
C THR A 53 -17.32 -6.18 -12.51
N ASN A 54 -17.19 -6.89 -13.63
CA ASN A 54 -16.78 -6.35 -14.93
C ASN A 54 -17.97 -6.00 -15.84
N GLU A 55 -19.20 -6.07 -15.32
CA GLU A 55 -20.42 -5.77 -16.07
C GLU A 55 -20.74 -4.27 -16.00
N VAL A 56 -21.05 -3.66 -17.13
CA VAL A 56 -21.35 -2.23 -17.23
C VAL A 56 -22.75 -1.95 -16.65
N ASN A 57 -22.82 -1.08 -15.67
CA ASN A 57 -24.06 -0.55 -15.12
C ASN A 57 -24.55 0.68 -15.90
N SER A 58 -23.62 1.60 -16.20
CA SER A 58 -23.92 2.79 -17.00
C SER A 58 -22.67 3.30 -17.71
N VAL A 59 -22.87 4.04 -18.77
CA VAL A 59 -21.80 4.73 -19.52
C VAL A 59 -21.78 6.19 -19.14
N ILE A 60 -20.60 6.75 -18.99
CA ILE A 60 -20.40 8.17 -18.64
C ILE A 60 -20.29 8.98 -19.94
N ASN A 61 -21.08 10.03 -20.06
CA ASN A 61 -21.08 10.89 -21.24
C ASN A 61 -19.73 11.59 -21.43
N GLY A 62 -19.32 11.74 -22.70
CA GLY A 62 -18.08 12.41 -23.09
C GLY A 62 -16.82 11.52 -22.97
N TYR A 63 -16.99 10.24 -22.70
CA TYR A 63 -15.89 9.26 -22.68
C TYR A 63 -15.95 8.31 -23.85
N VAL A 64 -14.82 7.67 -24.15
CA VAL A 64 -14.65 6.74 -25.29
C VAL A 64 -15.65 5.59 -25.28
N ALA A 65 -16.09 5.12 -24.12
CA ALA A 65 -17.11 4.08 -24.02
C ALA A 65 -18.43 4.48 -24.67
N GLN A 66 -18.83 5.75 -24.58
CA GLN A 66 -20.02 6.30 -25.26
C GLN A 66 -19.80 6.33 -26.78
N GLU A 67 -18.63 6.79 -27.21
CA GLU A 67 -18.30 6.94 -28.64
C GLU A 67 -18.35 5.61 -29.39
N ILE A 68 -17.88 4.53 -28.76
CA ILE A 68 -17.88 3.18 -29.36
C ILE A 68 -19.17 2.41 -29.11
N GLY A 69 -20.15 3.01 -28.45
CA GLY A 69 -21.47 2.44 -28.24
C GLY A 69 -21.51 1.29 -27.21
N ILE A 70 -20.70 1.35 -26.16
CA ILE A 70 -20.86 0.45 -25.00
C ILE A 70 -22.20 0.71 -24.35
N GLN A 71 -22.85 -0.37 -23.91
CA GLN A 71 -24.21 -0.35 -23.36
C GLN A 71 -24.24 -0.95 -21.95
N GLN A 72 -25.33 -0.68 -21.23
CA GLN A 72 -25.61 -1.35 -19.98
C GLN A 72 -25.69 -2.88 -20.18
N ASN A 73 -25.18 -3.65 -19.25
CA ASN A 73 -25.04 -5.10 -19.21
C ASN A 73 -23.95 -5.68 -20.17
N ASP A 74 -23.20 -4.86 -20.90
CA ASP A 74 -21.98 -5.35 -21.54
C ASP A 74 -20.98 -5.82 -20.47
N LYS A 75 -20.26 -6.90 -20.75
CA LYS A 75 -19.16 -7.34 -19.88
C LYS A 75 -17.83 -7.01 -20.50
N ILE A 76 -17.00 -6.27 -19.80
CA ILE A 76 -15.60 -6.03 -20.19
C ILE A 76 -14.82 -7.29 -19.87
N ILE A 77 -14.39 -8.05 -20.86
CA ILE A 77 -13.76 -9.37 -20.65
C ILE A 77 -12.24 -9.35 -20.80
N GLU A 78 -11.69 -8.43 -21.59
CA GLU A 78 -10.26 -8.39 -21.87
C GLU A 78 -9.81 -6.99 -22.29
N ILE A 79 -8.61 -6.58 -21.87
CA ILE A 79 -7.89 -5.40 -22.36
C ILE A 79 -6.43 -5.78 -22.63
N ASN A 80 -5.96 -5.59 -23.87
CA ASN A 80 -4.61 -5.92 -24.30
C ASN A 80 -4.18 -7.34 -23.93
N GLY A 81 -5.04 -8.35 -24.15
CA GLY A 81 -4.80 -9.75 -23.84
C GLY A 81 -4.94 -10.11 -22.34
N LYS A 82 -5.20 -9.14 -21.45
CA LYS A 82 -5.39 -9.38 -20.03
C LYS A 82 -6.86 -9.48 -19.67
N LYS A 83 -7.25 -10.59 -19.04
CA LYS A 83 -8.64 -10.85 -18.62
C LYS A 83 -9.07 -9.85 -17.53
N ILE A 84 -10.30 -9.33 -17.68
CA ILE A 84 -10.97 -8.45 -16.73
C ILE A 84 -12.07 -9.23 -16.05
N LYS A 85 -12.03 -9.34 -14.74
CA LYS A 85 -13.04 -10.04 -13.91
C LYS A 85 -13.76 -9.10 -12.96
N SER A 86 -13.19 -7.92 -12.69
CA SER A 86 -13.68 -6.97 -11.72
C SER A 86 -13.27 -5.53 -12.07
N LYS A 87 -13.88 -4.56 -11.39
CA LYS A 87 -13.43 -3.16 -11.42
C LYS A 87 -11.95 -3.00 -11.09
N TYR A 88 -11.44 -3.86 -10.20
CA TYR A 88 -10.04 -3.82 -9.81
C TYR A 88 -9.11 -4.09 -11.00
N ASP A 89 -9.38 -5.15 -11.77
CA ASP A 89 -8.57 -5.48 -12.96
C ASP A 89 -8.60 -4.35 -13.98
N LEU A 90 -9.79 -3.77 -14.22
CA LEU A 90 -9.95 -2.62 -15.10
C LEU A 90 -9.08 -1.45 -14.62
N ASN A 91 -9.22 -1.04 -13.37
CA ASN A 91 -8.47 0.08 -12.80
C ASN A 91 -6.95 -0.16 -12.83
N LYS A 92 -6.49 -1.39 -12.55
CA LYS A 92 -5.07 -1.75 -12.60
C LYS A 92 -4.45 -1.56 -13.98
N ILE A 93 -5.21 -1.83 -15.04
CA ILE A 93 -4.75 -1.62 -16.42
C ILE A 93 -4.82 -0.13 -16.76
N MET A 94 -5.93 0.53 -16.46
CA MET A 94 -6.13 1.95 -16.79
C MET A 94 -5.14 2.86 -16.07
N ASN A 95 -4.81 2.59 -14.80
CA ASN A 95 -3.81 3.33 -14.02
C ASN A 95 -2.38 3.19 -14.58
N LYS A 96 -2.11 2.14 -15.36
CA LYS A 96 -0.82 1.93 -16.05
C LYS A 96 -0.82 2.38 -17.50
N SER A 97 -1.94 2.90 -17.98
CA SER A 97 -2.06 3.40 -19.35
C SER A 97 -1.23 4.67 -19.53
N ASP A 98 -0.55 4.76 -20.66
CA ASP A 98 0.17 5.94 -21.15
C ASP A 98 -0.63 6.75 -22.17
N GLY A 99 -1.90 6.36 -22.40
CA GLY A 99 -2.79 6.95 -23.39
C GLY A 99 -2.63 6.38 -24.80
N SER A 100 -1.82 5.35 -24.98
CA SER A 100 -1.77 4.62 -26.24
C SER A 100 -3.07 3.82 -26.48
N ASN A 101 -3.29 3.43 -27.75
CA ASN A 101 -4.44 2.61 -28.10
C ASN A 101 -4.44 1.30 -27.33
N ILE A 102 -5.62 0.89 -26.90
CA ILE A 102 -5.87 -0.40 -26.24
C ILE A 102 -6.83 -1.25 -27.09
N ASN A 103 -6.59 -2.55 -27.06
CA ASN A 103 -7.51 -3.54 -27.62
C ASN A 103 -8.47 -3.96 -26.51
N LEU A 104 -9.74 -3.60 -26.66
CA LEU A 104 -10.82 -3.87 -25.71
C LEU A 104 -11.74 -4.96 -26.27
N LYS A 105 -11.98 -6.03 -25.50
CA LYS A 105 -13.02 -7.02 -25.82
C LYS A 105 -14.15 -6.94 -24.80
N ILE A 106 -15.35 -6.89 -25.33
CA ILE A 106 -16.58 -6.96 -24.54
C ILE A 106 -17.43 -8.16 -24.97
N GLU A 107 -18.22 -8.66 -24.05
CA GLU A 107 -19.28 -9.65 -24.33
C GLU A 107 -20.64 -8.94 -24.25
N ARG A 108 -21.41 -8.99 -25.34
CA ARG A 108 -22.77 -8.49 -25.45
C ARG A 108 -23.70 -9.60 -25.94
N ASN A 109 -24.66 -10.00 -25.13
CA ASN A 109 -25.62 -11.07 -25.46
C ASN A 109 -24.95 -12.37 -25.93
N GLY A 110 -23.82 -12.74 -25.29
CA GLY A 110 -23.04 -13.93 -25.63
C GLY A 110 -22.11 -13.77 -26.84
N ASN A 111 -22.11 -12.63 -27.52
CA ASN A 111 -21.22 -12.34 -28.63
C ASN A 111 -20.05 -11.48 -28.19
N ILE A 112 -18.84 -11.83 -28.63
CA ILE A 112 -17.63 -11.06 -28.36
C ILE A 112 -17.49 -9.97 -29.43
N GLN A 113 -17.30 -8.73 -28.99
CA GLN A 113 -16.98 -7.58 -29.83
C GLN A 113 -15.60 -7.04 -29.45
N GLU A 114 -14.83 -6.64 -30.42
CA GLU A 114 -13.46 -6.16 -30.26
C GLU A 114 -13.33 -4.74 -30.80
N TYR A 115 -12.68 -3.86 -30.02
CA TYR A 115 -12.48 -2.47 -30.33
C TYR A 115 -11.03 -2.08 -30.13
N ASN A 116 -10.46 -1.36 -31.09
CA ASN A 116 -9.17 -0.69 -30.92
C ASN A 116 -9.45 0.78 -30.62
N ILE A 117 -9.20 1.21 -29.38
CA ILE A 117 -9.62 2.53 -28.90
C ILE A 117 -8.50 3.25 -28.16
N LYS A 118 -8.56 4.57 -28.20
CA LYS A 118 -7.74 5.43 -27.34
C LYS A 118 -8.54 5.79 -26.09
N PRO A 119 -8.07 5.46 -24.88
CA PRO A 119 -8.76 5.84 -23.65
C PRO A 119 -8.91 7.36 -23.53
N THR A 120 -9.99 7.80 -22.88
CA THR A 120 -10.21 9.23 -22.64
C THR A 120 -9.20 9.74 -21.62
N GLU A 121 -8.42 10.75 -21.98
CA GLU A 121 -7.48 11.43 -21.12
C GLU A 121 -8.19 12.48 -20.25
N ILE A 122 -7.99 12.42 -18.95
CA ILE A 122 -8.40 13.47 -18.01
C ILE A 122 -7.14 14.01 -17.33
N LYS A 123 -6.93 15.32 -17.47
CA LYS A 123 -5.82 16.03 -16.83
C LYS A 123 -6.28 16.62 -15.52
N ASN A 124 -5.72 16.10 -14.43
CA ASN A 124 -5.98 16.59 -13.09
C ASN A 124 -4.79 17.39 -12.57
N LYS A 125 -5.05 18.43 -11.81
CA LYS A 125 -4.02 19.14 -11.08
C LYS A 125 -3.49 18.27 -9.96
N SER A 126 -2.19 18.15 -9.83
CA SER A 126 -1.49 17.46 -8.76
C SER A 126 -0.56 18.42 -8.03
N THR A 127 -0.58 18.40 -6.73
CA THR A 127 0.33 19.20 -5.89
C THR A 127 1.44 18.35 -5.31
N GLY A 128 1.27 17.01 -5.26
CA GLY A 128 2.19 16.11 -4.58
C GLY A 128 2.13 16.18 -3.06
N ILE A 129 0.99 16.62 -2.50
CA ILE A 129 0.75 16.68 -1.06
C ILE A 129 0.03 15.40 -0.61
N TYR A 130 0.56 14.72 0.40
CA TYR A 130 -0.11 13.61 1.11
C TYR A 130 -0.48 14.07 2.51
N LEU A 131 -1.76 13.95 2.86
CA LEU A 131 -2.33 14.44 4.11
C LEU A 131 -2.71 13.31 5.05
N ASP A 132 -2.65 13.58 6.34
CA ASP A 132 -3.28 12.75 7.37
C ASP A 132 -4.78 13.12 7.54
N GLN A 133 -5.43 12.46 8.51
CA GLN A 133 -6.85 12.69 8.81
C GLN A 133 -7.12 14.06 9.46
N GLU A 134 -6.09 14.75 9.95
CA GLU A 134 -6.16 16.07 10.57
C GLU A 134 -5.75 17.19 9.63
N TYR A 135 -5.60 16.90 8.31
CA TYR A 135 -5.17 17.87 7.26
C TYR A 135 -3.74 18.36 7.43
N LYS A 136 -2.92 17.65 8.19
CA LYS A 136 -1.47 17.88 8.26
C LYS A 136 -0.78 17.19 7.08
N ILE A 137 0.23 17.84 6.55
CA ILE A 137 1.06 17.27 5.50
C ILE A 137 1.91 16.16 6.11
N LEU A 138 1.61 14.90 5.76
CA LEU A 138 2.43 13.75 6.13
C LEU A 138 3.76 13.76 5.41
N THR A 139 3.68 13.92 4.09
CA THR A 139 4.85 13.93 3.20
C THR A 139 4.53 14.69 1.92
N LEU A 140 5.58 15.09 1.23
CA LEU A 140 5.54 15.70 -0.09
C LEU A 140 6.21 14.78 -1.09
N GLU A 141 5.62 14.64 -2.26
CA GLU A 141 6.24 13.93 -3.37
C GLU A 141 7.50 14.68 -3.83
N LYS A 142 8.62 13.96 -3.93
CA LYS A 142 9.89 14.54 -4.33
C LYS A 142 9.82 15.16 -5.72
N GLY A 143 10.25 16.40 -5.84
CA GLY A 143 10.22 17.18 -7.08
C GLY A 143 8.86 17.77 -7.43
N SER A 144 7.81 17.57 -6.59
CA SER A 144 6.48 18.12 -6.80
C SER A 144 6.43 19.64 -6.67
N SER A 145 5.33 20.22 -7.14
CA SER A 145 5.07 21.65 -6.98
C SER A 145 4.97 22.08 -5.51
N ALA A 146 4.43 21.23 -4.65
CA ALA A 146 4.36 21.51 -3.22
C ALA A 146 5.73 21.54 -2.55
N GLU A 147 6.61 20.59 -2.85
CA GLU A 147 7.98 20.60 -2.31
C GLU A 147 8.74 21.86 -2.76
N LYS A 148 8.66 22.18 -4.04
CA LYS A 148 9.31 23.38 -4.62
C LYS A 148 8.79 24.70 -4.06
N SER A 149 7.51 24.73 -3.65
CA SER A 149 6.89 25.94 -3.08
C SER A 149 7.31 26.23 -1.63
N GLY A 150 7.98 25.29 -0.95
CA GLY A 150 8.41 25.44 0.44
C GLY A 150 7.39 25.00 1.48
N LEU A 151 6.36 24.26 1.09
CA LEU A 151 5.53 23.48 2.02
C LEU A 151 6.40 22.44 2.72
N LYS A 152 6.03 22.05 3.93
CA LYS A 152 6.81 21.12 4.76
C LYS A 152 5.89 20.07 5.40
N ALA A 153 6.47 18.93 5.75
CA ALA A 153 5.79 17.96 6.60
C ALA A 153 5.37 18.64 7.94
N ASN A 154 4.26 18.20 8.49
CA ASN A 154 3.59 18.75 9.67
C ASN A 154 2.93 20.14 9.49
N ASP A 155 2.96 20.75 8.31
CA ASP A 155 2.11 21.90 8.03
C ASP A 155 0.64 21.47 8.03
N LYS A 156 -0.22 22.14 8.78
CA LYS A 156 -1.67 21.89 8.75
C LYS A 156 -2.35 22.81 7.76
N ILE A 157 -3.02 22.26 6.74
CA ILE A 157 -3.74 23.07 5.76
C ILE A 157 -5.01 23.63 6.42
N ILE A 158 -5.14 24.97 6.43
CA ILE A 158 -6.29 25.66 7.00
C ILE A 158 -7.14 26.34 5.94
N LYS A 159 -6.53 26.86 4.85
CA LYS A 159 -7.25 27.52 3.75
C LYS A 159 -6.64 27.15 2.40
N ILE A 160 -7.47 27.11 1.37
CA ILE A 160 -7.06 27.06 -0.04
C ILE A 160 -7.81 28.15 -0.80
N ASN A 161 -7.08 29.00 -1.54
CA ASN A 161 -7.65 30.16 -2.25
C ASN A 161 -8.52 31.04 -1.33
N ASN A 162 -8.05 31.29 -0.11
CA ASN A 162 -8.76 32.01 0.96
C ASN A 162 -10.06 31.35 1.47
N GLN A 163 -10.38 30.13 1.05
CA GLN A 163 -11.53 29.37 1.53
C GLN A 163 -11.10 28.43 2.65
N GLU A 164 -11.75 28.51 3.79
CA GLU A 164 -11.47 27.64 4.95
C GLU A 164 -11.87 26.19 4.66
N ILE A 165 -11.02 25.24 5.09
CA ILE A 165 -11.23 23.82 4.88
C ILE A 165 -12.26 23.25 5.86
N ASN A 166 -12.28 23.72 7.12
CA ASN A 166 -13.27 23.36 8.16
C ASN A 166 -13.52 21.85 8.31
N GLY A 167 -12.46 21.04 8.19
CA GLY A 167 -12.58 19.60 8.40
C GLY A 167 -13.16 18.81 7.20
N ASP A 168 -13.26 19.38 6.01
CA ASP A 168 -13.75 18.69 4.81
C ASP A 168 -12.61 18.33 3.87
N TYR A 169 -12.21 17.03 3.88
CA TYR A 169 -11.17 16.51 3.01
C TYR A 169 -11.50 16.65 1.51
N ASN A 170 -12.76 16.44 1.14
CA ASN A 170 -13.21 16.54 -0.25
C ASN A 170 -13.11 17.99 -0.77
N LYS A 171 -13.27 18.94 0.11
CA LYS A 171 -13.14 20.36 -0.22
C LYS A 171 -11.72 20.72 -0.66
N ILE A 172 -10.68 20.13 -0.04
CA ILE A 172 -9.28 20.33 -0.45
C ILE A 172 -9.11 19.92 -1.91
N PHE A 173 -9.55 18.71 -2.27
CA PHE A 173 -9.44 18.21 -3.63
C PHE A 173 -10.24 19.10 -4.61
N THR A 174 -11.47 19.47 -4.27
CA THR A 174 -12.33 20.31 -5.11
C THR A 174 -11.69 21.66 -5.39
N LEU A 175 -11.14 22.33 -4.37
CA LEU A 175 -10.49 23.64 -4.51
C LEU A 175 -9.20 23.57 -5.33
N ILE A 176 -8.44 22.50 -5.20
CA ILE A 176 -7.25 22.27 -6.03
C ILE A 176 -7.63 22.09 -7.51
N GLN A 177 -8.73 21.37 -7.80
CA GLN A 177 -9.20 21.10 -9.16
C GLN A 177 -9.97 22.27 -9.79
N GLU A 178 -10.26 23.34 -9.04
CA GLU A 178 -11.03 24.48 -9.53
C GLU A 178 -10.44 25.04 -10.84
N LYS A 179 -11.33 25.26 -11.83
CA LYS A 179 -10.94 25.75 -13.15
C LYS A 179 -10.66 27.26 -13.09
N GLY A 180 -9.73 27.72 -13.92
CA GLY A 180 -9.47 29.16 -14.13
C GLY A 180 -8.30 29.74 -13.35
N THR A 181 -7.71 29.03 -12.42
CA THR A 181 -6.50 29.47 -11.69
C THR A 181 -5.32 28.56 -12.03
N ASN A 182 -4.24 29.15 -12.54
CA ASN A 182 -2.98 28.42 -12.75
C ASN A 182 -2.17 28.29 -11.45
N THR A 183 -2.45 29.14 -10.47
CA THR A 183 -1.76 29.21 -9.18
C THR A 183 -2.78 28.98 -8.07
N ILE A 184 -2.37 28.25 -7.04
CA ILE A 184 -3.18 27.94 -5.86
C ILE A 184 -2.49 28.56 -4.65
N LEU A 185 -3.24 29.32 -3.85
CA LEU A 185 -2.79 29.85 -2.57
C LEU A 185 -3.17 28.85 -1.46
N ILE A 186 -2.17 28.22 -0.85
CA ILE A 186 -2.37 27.32 0.30
C ILE A 186 -1.92 28.04 1.56
N THR A 187 -2.84 28.22 2.51
CA THR A 187 -2.52 28.75 3.84
C THR A 187 -2.42 27.60 4.83
N VAL A 188 -1.30 27.51 5.51
CA VAL A 188 -1.01 26.46 6.50
C VAL A 188 -0.77 27.07 7.87
N ASP A 189 -1.11 26.33 8.91
CA ASP A 189 -0.60 26.58 10.25
C ASP A 189 0.72 25.79 10.40
N ARG A 190 1.80 26.53 10.59
CA ARG A 190 3.14 25.98 10.87
C ARG A 190 3.56 26.42 12.27
N LYS A 191 3.43 25.54 13.25
CA LYS A 191 3.77 25.81 14.66
C LYS A 191 3.09 27.05 15.23
N GLY A 192 1.78 27.21 15.01
CA GLY A 192 0.96 28.33 15.49
C GLY A 192 1.10 29.62 14.65
N LYS A 193 1.76 29.58 13.49
CA LYS A 193 1.86 30.72 12.57
C LYS A 193 1.16 30.40 11.25
N GLU A 194 0.25 31.27 10.84
CA GLU A 194 -0.33 31.19 9.50
C GLU A 194 0.70 31.61 8.45
N ILE A 195 0.95 30.77 7.47
CA ILE A 195 1.83 31.01 6.34
C ILE A 195 1.05 30.71 5.07
N SER A 196 0.98 31.71 4.19
CA SER A 196 0.37 31.53 2.86
C SER A 196 1.45 31.31 1.83
N ILE A 197 1.30 30.24 1.05
CA ILE A 197 2.27 29.78 0.06
C ILE A 197 1.56 29.61 -1.27
N GLU A 198 2.07 30.26 -2.30
CA GLU A 198 1.58 30.09 -3.66
C GLU A 198 2.32 28.93 -4.33
N LEU A 199 1.57 28.08 -5.02
CA LEU A 199 2.11 27.02 -5.85
C LEU A 199 1.36 26.88 -7.16
N THR A 200 2.05 26.50 -8.21
CA THR A 200 1.47 26.12 -9.50
C THR A 200 1.41 24.60 -9.56
N PRO A 201 0.22 23.98 -9.53
CA PRO A 201 0.10 22.53 -9.58
C PRO A 201 0.68 21.95 -10.87
N ASP A 202 1.25 20.79 -10.78
CA ASP A 202 1.57 19.96 -11.94
C ASP A 202 0.27 19.36 -12.51
N TYR A 203 0.29 18.92 -13.78
CA TYR A 203 -0.82 18.18 -14.37
C TYR A 203 -0.45 16.72 -14.54
N VAL A 204 -1.30 15.84 -14.02
CA VAL A 204 -1.17 14.39 -14.18
C VAL A 204 -2.30 13.89 -15.07
N SER A 205 -1.94 13.21 -16.15
CA SER A 205 -2.90 12.57 -17.04
C SER A 205 -3.34 11.23 -16.46
N SER A 206 -4.64 11.02 -16.42
CA SER A 206 -5.26 9.75 -16.08
C SER A 206 -6.16 9.31 -17.22
N TYR A 207 -6.23 8.01 -17.47
CA TYR A 207 -6.91 7.48 -18.65
C TYR A 207 -8.09 6.60 -18.22
N TYR A 208 -9.25 6.78 -18.88
CA TYR A 208 -10.50 6.14 -18.49
C TYR A 208 -11.25 5.61 -19.69
N LEU A 209 -12.00 4.51 -19.50
CA LEU A 209 -13.02 4.07 -20.48
C LEU A 209 -14.30 4.89 -20.37
N GLY A 210 -14.66 5.34 -19.17
CA GLY A 210 -15.91 6.06 -18.92
C GLY A 210 -17.10 5.15 -18.68
N VAL A 211 -16.93 4.12 -17.88
CA VAL A 211 -18.00 3.20 -17.46
C VAL A 211 -18.11 3.13 -15.94
N ASN A 212 -19.34 3.05 -15.45
CA ASN A 212 -19.64 2.60 -14.10
C ASN A 212 -19.95 1.13 -14.16
N LEU A 213 -19.27 0.35 -13.34
CA LEU A 213 -19.49 -1.10 -13.29
C LEU A 213 -20.51 -1.48 -12.24
N LYS A 214 -21.20 -2.58 -12.47
CA LYS A 214 -22.29 -3.07 -11.63
C LYS A 214 -21.76 -3.68 -10.35
N GLN A 215 -22.32 -3.28 -9.24
CA GLN A 215 -22.07 -3.95 -7.97
C GLN A 215 -22.66 -5.36 -8.02
N SER A 216 -21.91 -6.34 -7.53
CA SER A 216 -22.40 -7.72 -7.51
C SER A 216 -23.62 -7.85 -6.61
N GLU A 217 -24.64 -8.56 -7.10
CA GLU A 217 -25.67 -9.10 -6.23
C GLU A 217 -25.03 -10.10 -5.27
N SER A 218 -25.45 -10.06 -4.00
CA SER A 218 -24.84 -10.79 -2.88
C SER A 218 -24.97 -12.33 -3.03
N LYS A 219 -24.03 -12.91 -3.77
CA LYS A 219 -23.84 -14.37 -3.77
C LYS A 219 -22.56 -14.68 -3.00
N LEU A 220 -22.60 -15.63 -2.09
CA LEU A 220 -21.44 -16.05 -1.27
C LEU A 220 -20.17 -16.26 -2.12
N ILE A 221 -20.33 -16.85 -3.31
CA ILE A 221 -19.20 -17.10 -4.22
C ILE A 221 -18.52 -15.80 -4.67
N ASN A 222 -19.30 -14.72 -4.90
CA ASN A 222 -18.75 -13.43 -5.31
C ASN A 222 -17.94 -12.77 -4.18
N TYR A 223 -18.40 -12.94 -2.94
CA TYR A 223 -17.65 -12.46 -1.77
C TYR A 223 -16.33 -13.21 -1.57
N LEU A 224 -16.36 -14.54 -1.74
CA LEU A 224 -15.14 -15.36 -1.66
C LEU A 224 -14.15 -15.01 -2.79
N ILE A 225 -14.64 -14.81 -4.01
CA ILE A 225 -13.80 -14.37 -5.14
C ILE A 225 -13.20 -13.00 -4.85
N TYR A 226 -14.01 -12.05 -4.38
CA TYR A 226 -13.55 -10.71 -4.02
C TYR A 226 -12.50 -10.76 -2.89
N GLY A 227 -12.81 -11.47 -1.81
CA GLY A 227 -11.87 -11.66 -0.71
C GLY A 227 -10.53 -12.25 -1.18
N GLY A 228 -10.56 -13.22 -2.08
CA GLY A 228 -9.36 -13.82 -2.67
C GLY A 228 -8.56 -12.84 -3.54
N ILE A 229 -9.23 -12.02 -4.37
CA ILE A 229 -8.58 -11.01 -5.21
C ILE A 229 -7.93 -9.95 -4.32
N GLU A 230 -8.66 -9.37 -3.38
CA GLU A 230 -8.16 -8.33 -2.48
C GLU A 230 -6.99 -8.83 -1.63
N THR A 231 -7.09 -10.05 -1.09
CA THR A 231 -6.02 -10.65 -0.29
C THR A 231 -4.73 -10.85 -1.11
N LYS A 232 -4.88 -11.31 -2.35
CA LYS A 232 -3.74 -11.45 -3.27
C LYS A 232 -3.07 -10.10 -3.55
N GLU A 233 -3.86 -9.09 -3.89
CA GLU A 233 -3.30 -7.77 -4.21
C GLU A 233 -2.69 -7.09 -2.98
N PHE A 234 -3.30 -7.29 -1.82
CA PHE A 234 -2.73 -6.86 -0.55
C PHE A 234 -1.37 -7.53 -0.28
N ALA A 235 -1.26 -8.85 -0.47
CA ALA A 235 0.01 -9.56 -0.35
C ALA A 235 1.08 -9.05 -1.34
N LEU A 236 0.68 -8.74 -2.59
CA LEU A 236 1.58 -8.17 -3.59
C LEU A 236 2.01 -6.74 -3.23
N SER A 237 1.12 -5.92 -2.69
CA SER A 237 1.44 -4.54 -2.27
C SER A 237 2.52 -4.51 -1.18
N ILE A 238 2.54 -5.51 -0.30
CA ILE A 238 3.57 -5.62 0.74
C ILE A 238 4.95 -5.85 0.11
N ILE A 239 5.03 -6.71 -0.91
CA ILE A 239 6.28 -6.95 -1.64
C ILE A 239 6.75 -5.66 -2.32
N ASP A 240 5.84 -4.90 -2.92
CA ASP A 240 6.17 -3.64 -3.56
C ASP A 240 6.62 -2.57 -2.53
N ASN A 241 5.97 -2.50 -1.37
CA ASN A 241 6.37 -1.61 -0.28
C ASN A 241 7.77 -1.97 0.26
N ILE A 242 8.09 -3.26 0.41
CA ILE A 242 9.44 -3.69 0.79
C ILE A 242 10.48 -3.22 -0.24
N LYS A 243 10.19 -3.39 -1.54
CA LYS A 243 11.09 -2.89 -2.58
C LYS A 243 11.29 -1.38 -2.47
N MET A 244 10.23 -0.61 -2.19
CA MET A 244 10.33 0.85 -2.02
C MET A 244 11.24 1.24 -0.84
N ILE A 245 11.22 0.49 0.26
CA ILE A 245 12.14 0.70 1.39
C ILE A 245 13.60 0.53 0.94
N PHE A 246 13.91 -0.54 0.21
CA PHE A 246 15.28 -0.81 -0.26
C PHE A 246 15.74 0.11 -1.41
N THR A 247 14.82 0.67 -2.18
CA THR A 247 15.14 1.60 -3.28
C THR A 247 15.13 3.07 -2.86
N GLY A 248 14.89 3.35 -1.57
CA GLY A 248 14.83 4.73 -1.05
C GLY A 248 13.56 5.49 -1.42
N GLY A 249 12.51 4.78 -1.85
CA GLY A 249 11.20 5.37 -2.17
C GLY A 249 10.37 5.73 -0.93
N VAL A 250 10.79 5.28 0.26
CA VAL A 250 10.15 5.60 1.55
C VAL A 250 11.19 6.22 2.47
N SER A 251 10.89 7.39 3.01
CA SER A 251 11.73 8.03 4.03
C SER A 251 11.48 7.39 5.40
N VAL A 252 12.52 7.35 6.24
CA VAL A 252 12.41 6.85 7.63
C VAL A 252 11.38 7.65 8.43
N ASP A 253 11.20 8.93 8.12
CA ASP A 253 10.22 9.80 8.77
C ASP A 253 8.76 9.42 8.45
N GLN A 254 8.54 8.58 7.44
CA GLN A 254 7.23 8.04 7.06
C GLN A 254 6.91 6.72 7.75
N MET A 255 7.88 6.13 8.44
CA MET A 255 7.67 4.90 9.19
C MET A 255 6.93 5.18 10.48
N MET A 256 6.04 4.27 10.86
CA MET A 256 5.37 4.27 12.16
C MET A 256 6.09 3.33 13.11
N GLY A 257 6.39 3.83 14.28
CA GLY A 257 6.91 3.03 15.38
C GLY A 257 5.81 2.54 16.33
N PRO A 258 6.22 1.96 17.48
CA PRO A 258 5.26 1.41 18.44
C PRO A 258 4.24 2.43 18.97
N VAL A 259 4.65 3.69 19.12
CA VAL A 259 3.77 4.77 19.63
C VAL A 259 2.76 5.17 18.56
N GLY A 260 3.20 5.36 17.30
CA GLY A 260 2.30 5.68 16.19
C GLY A 260 1.31 4.55 15.90
N ILE A 261 1.75 3.29 15.93
CA ILE A 261 0.86 2.13 15.79
C ILE A 261 -0.17 2.10 16.90
N SER A 262 0.23 2.34 18.16
CA SER A 262 -0.67 2.37 19.31
C SER A 262 -1.73 3.47 19.18
N GLU A 263 -1.35 4.64 18.67
CA GLU A 263 -2.26 5.75 18.38
C GLU A 263 -3.30 5.36 17.31
N VAL A 264 -2.86 4.78 16.20
CA VAL A 264 -3.78 4.35 15.13
C VAL A 264 -4.74 3.28 15.64
N VAL A 265 -4.26 2.30 16.42
CA VAL A 265 -5.11 1.28 17.02
C VAL A 265 -6.12 1.89 18.01
N ALA A 266 -5.71 2.87 18.82
CA ALA A 266 -6.59 3.56 19.77
C ALA A 266 -7.68 4.39 19.07
N LYS A 267 -7.42 4.88 17.86
CA LYS A 267 -8.38 5.66 17.05
C LYS A 267 -9.31 4.78 16.20
N THR A 268 -9.18 3.45 16.22
CA THR A 268 -10.08 2.57 15.46
C THR A 268 -11.51 2.63 15.99
N ASN A 269 -12.46 2.82 15.08
CA ASN A 269 -13.88 2.91 15.39
C ASN A 269 -14.61 1.61 15.00
N GLY A 270 -14.72 0.70 15.96
CA GLY A 270 -15.47 -0.52 15.79
C GLY A 270 -14.65 -1.79 15.57
N PHE A 271 -15.32 -2.92 15.78
CA PHE A 271 -14.69 -4.24 15.80
C PHE A 271 -14.03 -4.62 14.46
N LYS A 272 -14.64 -4.26 13.34
CA LYS A 272 -14.08 -4.59 12.01
C LYS A 272 -12.74 -3.88 11.75
N GLU A 273 -12.64 -2.60 12.09
CA GLU A 273 -11.41 -1.82 11.92
C GLU A 273 -10.32 -2.35 12.86
N PHE A 274 -10.68 -2.66 14.09
CA PHE A 274 -9.74 -3.26 15.05
C PHE A 274 -9.17 -4.59 14.53
N ILE A 275 -10.02 -5.49 14.04
CA ILE A 275 -9.58 -6.78 13.47
C ILE A 275 -8.73 -6.56 12.20
N TYR A 276 -9.08 -5.58 11.38
CA TYR A 276 -8.26 -5.20 10.22
C TYR A 276 -6.85 -4.75 10.64
N MET A 277 -6.74 -3.91 11.68
CA MET A 277 -5.45 -3.48 12.22
C MET A 277 -4.63 -4.65 12.78
N LEU A 278 -5.26 -5.59 13.48
CA LEU A 278 -4.58 -6.81 13.95
C LEU A 278 -4.03 -7.64 12.79
N ALA A 279 -4.79 -7.79 11.71
CA ALA A 279 -4.33 -8.49 10.51
C ALA A 279 -3.13 -7.79 9.87
N LEU A 280 -3.17 -6.46 9.75
CA LEU A 280 -2.06 -5.65 9.24
C LEU A 280 -0.79 -5.79 10.09
N ILE A 281 -0.93 -5.68 11.41
CA ILE A 281 0.20 -5.79 12.35
C ILE A 281 0.80 -7.19 12.27
N SER A 282 -0.02 -8.25 12.30
CA SER A 282 0.46 -9.63 12.20
C SER A 282 1.20 -9.89 10.89
N LEU A 283 0.65 -9.40 9.78
CA LEU A 283 1.26 -9.55 8.47
C LEU A 283 2.58 -8.78 8.37
N SER A 284 2.60 -7.52 8.83
CA SER A 284 3.80 -6.70 8.86
C SER A 284 4.90 -7.33 9.72
N LEU A 285 4.54 -7.89 10.89
CA LEU A 285 5.48 -8.59 11.77
C LEU A 285 6.06 -9.84 11.10
N GLY A 286 5.21 -10.66 10.45
CA GLY A 286 5.67 -11.84 9.73
C GLY A 286 6.62 -11.49 8.58
N VAL A 287 6.28 -10.48 7.80
CA VAL A 287 7.11 -10.03 6.67
C VAL A 287 8.42 -9.38 7.14
N THR A 288 8.35 -8.51 8.15
CA THR A 288 9.55 -7.86 8.71
C THR A 288 10.53 -8.88 9.27
N ASN A 289 10.05 -9.91 9.96
CA ASN A 289 10.91 -10.97 10.49
C ASN A 289 11.64 -11.75 9.40
N LEU A 290 11.11 -11.83 8.18
CA LEU A 290 11.78 -12.50 7.04
C LEU A 290 12.79 -11.60 6.31
N LEU A 291 12.93 -10.32 6.66
CA LEU A 291 13.94 -9.46 6.06
C LEU A 291 15.36 -9.97 6.41
N PRO A 292 16.31 -9.90 5.46
CA PRO A 292 17.68 -10.38 5.66
C PRO A 292 18.50 -9.42 6.55
N ILE A 293 17.95 -9.07 7.70
CA ILE A 293 18.56 -8.16 8.67
C ILE A 293 19.00 -8.96 9.89
N PRO A 294 20.26 -8.86 10.36
CA PRO A 294 20.71 -9.51 11.58
C PRO A 294 19.78 -9.15 12.77
N ALA A 295 19.62 -10.09 13.69
CA ALA A 295 18.66 -10.09 14.81
C ALA A 295 17.20 -10.41 14.44
N LEU A 296 16.85 -10.49 13.15
CA LEU A 296 15.57 -11.03 12.67
C LEU A 296 15.74 -12.47 12.18
N ASP A 297 14.61 -13.17 12.01
CA ASP A 297 14.58 -14.55 11.50
C ASP A 297 15.22 -14.66 10.11
N GLY A 298 14.97 -13.68 9.23
CA GLY A 298 15.60 -13.60 7.91
C GLY A 298 17.13 -13.47 7.96
N GLY A 299 17.67 -12.80 8.96
CA GLY A 299 19.11 -12.74 9.21
C GLY A 299 19.68 -14.09 9.62
N LYS A 300 18.97 -14.86 10.47
CA LYS A 300 19.33 -16.25 10.81
C LYS A 300 19.30 -17.14 9.57
N ILE A 301 18.27 -17.01 8.72
CA ILE A 301 18.18 -17.75 7.45
C ILE A 301 19.37 -17.43 6.55
N LEU A 302 19.75 -16.16 6.43
CA LEU A 302 20.92 -15.76 5.64
C LEU A 302 22.21 -16.42 6.15
N ILE A 303 22.42 -16.45 7.46
CA ILE A 303 23.55 -17.14 8.10
C ILE A 303 23.54 -18.64 7.76
N LEU A 304 22.39 -19.31 7.86
CA LEU A 304 22.24 -20.73 7.52
C LEU A 304 22.52 -21.02 6.04
N ILE A 305 22.14 -20.12 5.14
CA ILE A 305 22.46 -20.23 3.70
C ILE A 305 23.98 -20.10 3.49
N ILE A 306 24.64 -19.16 4.17
CA ILE A 306 26.10 -19.00 4.12
C ILE A 306 26.80 -20.26 4.65
N GLU A 307 26.32 -20.85 5.75
CA GLU A 307 26.86 -22.12 6.29
C GLU A 307 26.69 -23.25 5.29
N ALA A 308 25.53 -23.34 4.61
CA ALA A 308 25.27 -24.34 3.58
C ALA A 308 26.29 -24.26 2.41
N ILE A 309 26.54 -23.05 1.92
CA ILE A 309 27.47 -22.77 0.81
C ILE A 309 28.89 -23.09 1.24
N ARG A 310 29.28 -22.68 2.44
CA ARG A 310 30.62 -22.89 2.99
C ARG A 310 30.88 -24.36 3.43
N ARG A 311 29.80 -25.12 3.62
CA ARG A 311 29.84 -26.48 4.19
C ARG A 311 30.52 -26.55 5.57
N LYS A 312 30.55 -25.44 6.28
CA LYS A 312 31.12 -25.33 7.63
C LYS A 312 30.30 -24.28 8.42
N PRO A 313 29.97 -24.58 9.69
CA PRO A 313 29.27 -23.64 10.54
C PRO A 313 30.13 -22.40 10.80
N LEU A 314 29.48 -21.26 11.00
CA LEU A 314 30.15 -20.06 11.49
C LEU A 314 30.63 -20.27 12.94
N LYS A 315 31.69 -19.59 13.33
CA LYS A 315 32.10 -19.58 14.74
C LYS A 315 30.98 -18.91 15.56
N GLU A 316 30.59 -19.53 16.66
CA GLU A 316 29.53 -19.04 17.55
C GLU A 316 29.71 -17.57 17.94
N LYS A 317 30.93 -17.18 18.35
CA LYS A 317 31.27 -15.78 18.64
C LYS A 317 31.01 -14.84 17.47
N THR A 318 31.20 -15.28 16.24
CA THR A 318 30.96 -14.47 15.03
C THR A 318 29.47 -14.30 14.81
N GLU A 319 28.70 -15.37 14.98
CA GLU A 319 27.25 -15.36 14.85
C GLU A 319 26.61 -14.43 15.89
N ILE A 320 27.01 -14.57 17.17
CA ILE A 320 26.56 -13.70 18.28
C ILE A 320 26.88 -12.23 17.98
N ASN A 321 28.12 -11.92 17.52
CA ASN A 321 28.47 -10.54 17.23
C ASN A 321 27.65 -9.93 16.08
N ILE A 322 27.37 -10.70 15.02
CA ILE A 322 26.50 -10.27 13.93
C ILE A 322 25.08 -9.96 14.45
N GLN A 323 24.53 -10.84 15.29
CA GLN A 323 23.22 -10.66 15.90
C GLN A 323 23.18 -9.41 16.81
N LEU A 324 24.19 -9.22 17.66
CA LEU A 324 24.31 -8.07 18.56
C LEU A 324 24.38 -6.75 17.80
N ILE A 325 25.17 -6.68 16.73
CA ILE A 325 25.27 -5.49 15.88
C ILE A 325 23.90 -5.18 15.25
N GLY A 326 23.27 -6.19 14.65
CA GLY A 326 21.94 -6.03 14.05
C GLY A 326 20.89 -5.57 15.07
N PHE A 327 20.88 -6.18 16.25
CA PHE A 327 19.98 -5.82 17.36
C PHE A 327 20.21 -4.36 17.81
N SER A 328 21.46 -3.95 17.94
CA SER A 328 21.79 -2.57 18.31
C SER A 328 21.31 -1.54 17.28
N ILE A 329 21.44 -1.85 15.99
CA ILE A 329 20.94 -1.01 14.90
C ILE A 329 19.41 -0.94 14.94
N LEU A 330 18.72 -2.07 15.14
CA LEU A 330 17.25 -2.10 15.23
C LEU A 330 16.73 -1.32 16.44
N ILE A 331 17.40 -1.42 17.59
CA ILE A 331 17.05 -0.61 18.78
C ILE A 331 17.24 0.89 18.50
N ALA A 332 18.38 1.28 17.93
CA ALA A 332 18.62 2.68 17.58
C ALA A 332 17.58 3.23 16.60
N LEU A 333 17.24 2.44 15.57
CA LEU A 333 16.19 2.79 14.61
C LEU A 333 14.81 2.90 15.29
N SER A 334 14.46 1.94 16.15
CA SER A 334 13.19 1.94 16.89
C SER A 334 13.07 3.16 17.80
N LEU A 335 14.14 3.53 18.49
CA LEU A 335 14.18 4.74 19.33
C LEU A 335 14.03 6.02 18.48
N TYR A 336 14.69 6.09 17.33
CA TYR A 336 14.56 7.21 16.40
C TYR A 336 13.13 7.35 15.86
N ILE A 337 12.53 6.25 15.41
CA ILE A 337 11.14 6.26 14.91
C ILE A 337 10.17 6.62 16.04
N THR A 338 10.36 6.07 17.25
CA THR A 338 9.53 6.40 18.43
C THR A 338 9.62 7.89 18.78
N TYR A 339 10.83 8.46 18.73
CA TYR A 339 11.02 9.90 18.91
C TYR A 339 10.24 10.72 17.86
N ASN A 340 10.29 10.33 16.59
CA ASN A 340 9.51 10.98 15.54
C ASN A 340 8.00 10.81 15.72
N ASP A 341 7.54 9.62 16.18
CA ASP A 341 6.12 9.40 16.51
C ASP A 341 5.65 10.39 17.58
N ILE A 342 6.44 10.55 18.66
CA ILE A 342 6.12 11.48 19.76
C ILE A 342 6.06 12.91 19.22
N LEU A 343 7.03 13.35 18.42
CA LEU A 343 7.02 14.68 17.82
C LEU A 343 5.85 14.93 16.86
N ARG A 344 5.27 13.86 16.31
CA ARG A 344 4.11 13.93 15.43
C ARG A 344 2.81 14.06 16.20
N ILE A 345 2.73 13.47 17.40
CA ILE A 345 1.54 13.45 18.23
C ILE A 345 1.42 14.73 19.08
N PHE A 346 2.54 15.28 19.53
CA PHE A 346 2.63 16.50 20.34
C PHE A 346 3.23 17.68 19.54
#